data_6fac251d399dc3c25f380596a50bc018
#
_entry.id   6fac251d399dc3c25f380596a50bc018
#
_cell.length_a   1.000
_cell.length_b   1.000
_cell.length_c   1.000
_cell.angle_alpha   90.00
_cell.angle_beta   90.00
_cell.angle_gamma   90.00
#
_symmetry.space_group_name_H-M   'P 1'
#
loop_
_entity.id
_entity.type
_entity.pdbx_description
1 polymer ?
#
loop_
_entity_poly.entity_id
_entity_poly.type
_entity_poly.pdbx_seq_one_letter_code
_entity_poly.pdbx_strand_id
1 'polypeptide(L)'
;MPNFDPVRLRIIGSLLDSVAEDMGVALERSGISPNIKERLDHSCAIFDGRGELVAQAAHIPVHLGAMPMAVKCALQHQPLNEGDVVLVNDPAMGGTHLPDITAIQAFRKNPNDPQPFAFVANRAHHADVGGKIPGSMGLTTRLSDEGVVIPPTTWIRGGIVDAKTEEELIRHMRFKEERRGDLWAQRAALNVGIDGLQRILDRTGEKELLSGFSALQDASEKHVQHLLSNIPDGKYEALEQLDDDGFSDAPIMIRLTLTIDGASACFDFTGTSEACTGPMNCSTPVTHSAIQYVLRCLSRDEIPASGGVLRPIRIVIPKGSLLDPPEESPVAGGNVETSQRLVDVILAALQRALPLQIPAQSQGTMNNLVFSCAQGTHYETIGGGCGAGPSRAGASGLQVHMTNTRNTPIERLEHTLPLKVTHYGLRKDSGGAGANKGGDGIVREVEFMKPMEISLLTERRRISPLGTNGGSPGLSGVNLKISGEKQETLPSKWQGSFLEGEKLRIETPGGGGWGERNNLDS
;
A
#
# COMPACT_ATOMS: atom_id res chain seq x y z
N MET A 1 35.25 -5.17 3.96
CA MET A 1 34.78 -6.53 4.34
C MET A 1 35.15 -7.49 3.22
N PRO A 2 35.47 -8.79 3.47
CA PRO A 2 35.70 -9.72 2.37
C PRO A 2 34.47 -9.72 1.47
N ASN A 3 34.68 -9.64 0.15
CA ASN A 3 33.61 -9.69 -0.83
C ASN A 3 32.87 -11.03 -0.65
N PHE A 4 31.60 -10.95 -0.23
CA PHE A 4 30.73 -12.12 -0.24
C PHE A 4 30.56 -12.58 -1.69
N ASP A 5 30.64 -13.89 -1.94
CA ASP A 5 30.53 -14.45 -3.29
C ASP A 5 29.15 -14.05 -3.90
N PRO A 6 29.10 -13.37 -5.05
CA PRO A 6 27.86 -12.92 -5.67
C PRO A 6 26.87 -14.05 -5.98
N VAL A 7 27.38 -15.25 -6.34
CA VAL A 7 26.53 -16.41 -6.61
C VAL A 7 25.88 -16.92 -5.32
N ARG A 8 26.67 -17.00 -4.25
CA ARG A 8 26.16 -17.35 -2.92
C ARG A 8 25.15 -16.34 -2.40
N LEU A 9 25.42 -15.04 -2.60
CA LEU A 9 24.50 -13.97 -2.21
C LEU A 9 23.15 -14.11 -2.92
N ARG A 10 23.16 -14.38 -4.22
CA ARG A 10 21.94 -14.59 -4.99
C ARG A 10 21.17 -15.83 -4.52
N ILE A 11 21.88 -16.91 -4.18
CA ILE A 11 21.24 -18.13 -3.64
C ILE A 11 20.57 -17.83 -2.30
N ILE A 12 21.26 -17.15 -1.36
CA ILE A 12 20.68 -16.81 -0.05
C ILE A 12 19.49 -15.87 -0.23
N GLY A 13 19.61 -14.83 -1.06
CA GLY A 13 18.50 -13.92 -1.36
C GLY A 13 17.28 -14.68 -1.88
N SER A 14 17.46 -15.53 -2.91
CA SER A 14 16.35 -16.32 -3.48
C SER A 14 15.73 -17.30 -2.49
N LEU A 15 16.52 -17.88 -1.57
CA LEU A 15 15.99 -18.75 -0.51
C LEU A 15 15.13 -17.97 0.49
N LEU A 16 15.56 -16.76 0.89
CA LEU A 16 14.81 -15.90 1.79
C LEU A 16 13.54 -15.36 1.13
N ASP A 17 13.62 -14.93 -0.13
CA ASP A 17 12.47 -14.49 -0.91
C ASP A 17 11.43 -15.62 -1.03
N SER A 18 11.89 -16.86 -1.30
CA SER A 18 11.01 -18.05 -1.35
C SER A 18 10.30 -18.31 -0.03
N VAL A 19 10.97 -18.10 1.11
CA VAL A 19 10.30 -18.25 2.43
C VAL A 19 9.25 -17.17 2.63
N ALA A 20 9.52 -15.91 2.25
CA ALA A 20 8.54 -14.84 2.34
C ALA A 20 7.32 -15.10 1.42
N GLU A 21 7.54 -15.62 0.21
CA GLU A 21 6.48 -16.05 -0.70
C GLU A 21 5.66 -17.23 -0.13
N ASP A 22 6.32 -18.25 0.45
CA ASP A 22 5.64 -19.38 1.10
C ASP A 22 4.75 -18.91 2.26
N MET A 23 5.18 -17.91 3.04
CA MET A 23 4.36 -17.24 4.05
C MET A 23 3.11 -16.60 3.43
N GLY A 24 3.27 -15.90 2.29
CA GLY A 24 2.16 -15.29 1.55
C GLY A 24 1.16 -16.32 1.06
N VAL A 25 1.63 -17.43 0.49
CA VAL A 25 0.78 -18.55 0.05
C VAL A 25 0.04 -19.18 1.23
N ALA A 26 0.70 -19.33 2.39
CA ALA A 26 0.05 -19.85 3.58
C ALA A 26 -1.07 -18.92 4.06
N LEU A 27 -0.84 -17.60 4.03
CA LEU A 27 -1.81 -16.58 4.41
C LEU A 27 -3.03 -16.58 3.46
N GLU A 28 -2.80 -16.61 2.14
CA GLU A 28 -3.84 -16.73 1.11
C GLU A 28 -4.73 -17.98 1.33
N ARG A 29 -4.10 -19.14 1.57
CA ARG A 29 -4.82 -20.41 1.71
C ARG A 29 -5.59 -20.55 3.01
N SER A 30 -5.09 -19.97 4.11
CA SER A 30 -5.71 -20.05 5.43
C SER A 30 -6.61 -18.87 5.77
N GLY A 31 -6.49 -17.75 5.06
CA GLY A 31 -7.33 -16.57 5.22
C GLY A 31 -8.81 -16.86 4.97
N ILE A 32 -9.68 -16.19 5.73
CA ILE A 32 -11.13 -16.34 5.65
C ILE A 32 -11.76 -15.19 4.86
N SER A 33 -11.31 -13.95 5.14
CA SER A 33 -11.86 -12.78 4.46
C SER A 33 -11.49 -12.72 2.98
N PRO A 34 -12.36 -12.17 2.13
CA PRO A 34 -12.05 -11.91 0.73
C PRO A 34 -10.82 -11.04 0.54
N ASN A 35 -10.55 -10.11 1.47
CA ASN A 35 -9.38 -9.23 1.39
C ASN A 35 -8.07 -10.02 1.37
N ILE A 36 -7.91 -10.98 2.24
CA ILE A 36 -6.70 -11.81 2.30
C ILE A 36 -6.71 -12.88 1.20
N LYS A 37 -7.82 -13.61 1.07
CA LYS A 37 -7.91 -14.82 0.25
C LYS A 37 -8.04 -14.55 -1.25
N GLU A 38 -8.81 -13.55 -1.64
CA GLU A 38 -9.18 -13.29 -3.04
C GLU A 38 -8.43 -12.08 -3.60
N ARG A 39 -8.33 -11.01 -2.80
CA ARG A 39 -7.69 -9.77 -3.20
C ARG A 39 -6.18 -9.75 -2.99
N LEU A 40 -5.65 -10.69 -2.17
CA LEU A 40 -4.23 -10.80 -1.80
C LEU A 40 -3.69 -9.51 -1.15
N ASP A 41 -4.52 -8.88 -0.30
CA ASP A 41 -4.17 -7.64 0.38
C ASP A 41 -3.34 -7.93 1.64
N HIS A 42 -2.13 -8.41 1.41
CA HIS A 42 -1.16 -8.77 2.45
C HIS A 42 0.28 -8.70 1.93
N SER A 43 1.25 -8.72 2.84
CA SER A 43 2.67 -8.84 2.54
C SER A 43 3.38 -9.58 3.66
N CYS A 44 4.46 -10.29 3.33
CA CYS A 44 5.28 -11.05 4.26
C CYS A 44 6.74 -10.62 4.17
N ALA A 45 7.46 -10.64 5.30
CA ALA A 45 8.84 -10.18 5.34
C ALA A 45 9.68 -10.91 6.39
N ILE A 46 10.99 -10.92 6.15
CA ILE A 46 12.01 -11.48 7.03
C ILE A 46 12.97 -10.35 7.42
N PHE A 47 13.35 -10.33 8.68
CA PHE A 47 14.25 -9.35 9.28
C PHE A 47 15.41 -10.04 9.97
N ASP A 48 16.57 -9.40 9.99
CA ASP A 48 17.71 -9.87 10.80
C ASP A 48 17.45 -9.73 12.31
N GLY A 49 18.37 -10.22 13.15
CA GLY A 49 18.24 -10.13 14.61
C GLY A 49 18.24 -8.71 15.18
N ARG A 50 18.45 -7.68 14.38
CA ARG A 50 18.36 -6.26 14.74
C ARG A 50 17.08 -5.60 14.22
N GLY A 51 16.21 -6.37 13.55
CA GLY A 51 14.98 -5.85 12.94
C GLY A 51 15.20 -5.10 11.63
N GLU A 52 16.34 -5.30 10.95
CA GLU A 52 16.56 -4.77 9.61
C GLU A 52 16.00 -5.74 8.56
N LEU A 53 15.26 -5.20 7.59
CA LEU A 53 14.66 -5.99 6.51
C LEU A 53 15.72 -6.70 5.67
N VAL A 54 15.56 -7.99 5.41
CA VAL A 54 16.47 -8.79 4.57
C VAL A 54 15.78 -9.45 3.38
N ALA A 55 14.47 -9.70 3.45
CA ALA A 55 13.66 -10.19 2.33
C ALA A 55 12.20 -9.82 2.52
N GLN A 56 11.47 -9.62 1.43
CA GLN A 56 10.05 -9.27 1.46
C GLN A 56 9.32 -9.76 0.20
N ALA A 57 8.27 -10.54 0.40
CA ALA A 57 7.23 -10.77 -0.59
C ALA A 57 6.20 -9.63 -0.48
N ALA A 58 6.46 -8.56 -1.22
CA ALA A 58 5.63 -7.36 -1.19
C ALA A 58 4.53 -7.48 -2.23
N HIS A 59 3.43 -8.15 -1.88
CA HIS A 59 2.26 -8.18 -2.75
C HIS A 59 1.67 -6.78 -2.92
N ILE A 60 1.67 -5.96 -1.84
CA ILE A 60 1.12 -4.60 -1.85
C ILE A 60 2.25 -3.57 -1.68
N PRO A 61 2.47 -2.66 -2.65
CA PRO A 61 3.57 -1.71 -2.61
C PRO A 61 3.55 -0.75 -1.41
N VAL A 62 2.39 -0.37 -0.89
CA VAL A 62 2.28 0.50 0.29
C VAL A 62 2.92 -0.11 1.55
N HIS A 63 3.13 -1.42 1.59
CA HIS A 63 3.78 -2.11 2.71
C HIS A 63 5.31 -2.09 2.67
N LEU A 64 5.93 -1.73 1.53
CA LEU A 64 7.39 -1.84 1.29
C LEU A 64 8.24 -1.17 2.37
N GLY A 65 7.97 0.08 2.71
CA GLY A 65 8.72 0.84 3.71
C GLY A 65 8.06 0.87 5.09
N ALA A 66 6.78 0.48 5.18
CA ALA A 66 6.02 0.60 6.41
C ALA A 66 6.26 -0.58 7.38
N MET A 67 6.38 -1.80 6.88
CA MET A 67 6.58 -2.98 7.74
C MET A 67 7.89 -2.92 8.55
N PRO A 68 9.04 -2.47 7.99
CA PRO A 68 10.27 -2.28 8.77
C PRO A 68 10.11 -1.31 9.94
N MET A 69 9.31 -0.24 9.79
CA MET A 69 9.06 0.70 10.88
C MET A 69 8.23 0.06 11.99
N ALA A 70 7.19 -0.70 11.65
CA ALA A 70 6.36 -1.42 12.62
C ALA A 70 7.19 -2.43 13.44
N VAL A 71 8.08 -3.20 12.77
CA VAL A 71 8.97 -4.13 13.46
C VAL A 71 9.92 -3.39 14.40
N LYS A 72 10.58 -2.32 13.95
CA LYS A 72 11.47 -1.51 14.80
C LYS A 72 10.74 -0.93 16.02
N CYS A 73 9.55 -0.36 15.84
CA CYS A 73 8.75 0.17 16.95
C CYS A 73 8.36 -0.93 17.93
N ALA A 74 7.93 -2.10 17.45
CA ALA A 74 7.60 -3.23 18.31
C ALA A 74 8.79 -3.70 19.15
N LEU A 75 9.99 -3.79 18.56
CA LEU A 75 11.22 -4.19 19.26
C LEU A 75 11.70 -3.16 20.28
N GLN A 76 11.45 -1.87 20.04
CA GLN A 76 11.73 -0.80 21.01
C GLN A 76 10.74 -0.80 22.18
N HIS A 77 9.50 -1.21 21.93
CA HIS A 77 8.44 -1.22 22.93
C HIS A 77 8.57 -2.38 23.90
N GLN A 78 8.91 -3.57 23.43
CA GLN A 78 9.05 -4.77 24.26
C GLN A 78 9.95 -5.83 23.61
N PRO A 79 10.67 -6.64 24.41
CA PRO A 79 11.38 -7.80 23.89
C PRO A 79 10.38 -8.86 23.41
N LEU A 80 10.67 -9.52 22.28
CA LEU A 80 9.93 -10.67 21.81
C LEU A 80 10.66 -11.95 22.26
N ASN A 81 10.00 -12.76 23.09
CA ASN A 81 10.53 -14.05 23.53
C ASN A 81 10.16 -15.16 22.53
N GLU A 82 10.71 -16.35 22.73
CA GLU A 82 10.37 -17.52 21.93
C GLU A 82 8.87 -17.82 21.98
N GLY A 83 8.26 -18.00 20.81
CA GLY A 83 6.83 -18.29 20.67
C GLY A 83 5.90 -17.11 20.92
N ASP A 84 6.42 -15.91 21.22
CA ASP A 84 5.60 -14.69 21.31
C ASP A 84 5.22 -14.21 19.92
N VAL A 85 3.95 -13.76 19.77
CA VAL A 85 3.47 -13.01 18.60
C VAL A 85 2.94 -11.66 19.05
N VAL A 86 3.49 -10.61 18.48
CA VAL A 86 3.08 -9.21 18.71
C VAL A 86 2.27 -8.72 17.52
N LEU A 87 1.15 -8.07 17.80
CA LEU A 87 0.31 -7.37 16.81
C LEU A 87 0.51 -5.86 16.92
N VAL A 88 0.47 -5.16 15.80
CA VAL A 88 0.50 -3.69 15.74
C VAL A 88 -0.22 -3.18 14.49
N ASN A 89 -1.04 -2.13 14.66
CA ASN A 89 -1.60 -1.34 13.56
C ASN A 89 -1.50 0.17 13.78
N ASP A 90 -1.06 0.60 14.96
CA ASP A 90 -0.99 2.00 15.36
C ASP A 90 -0.12 2.82 14.39
N PRO A 91 -0.67 3.85 13.70
CA PRO A 91 0.06 4.69 12.77
C PRO A 91 1.25 5.44 13.40
N ALA A 92 1.16 5.79 14.68
CA ALA A 92 2.25 6.42 15.44
C ALA A 92 3.39 5.43 15.74
N MET A 93 3.13 4.13 15.65
CA MET A 93 4.07 3.05 15.93
C MET A 93 4.41 2.20 14.70
N GLY A 94 4.45 2.82 13.53
CA GLY A 94 4.86 2.16 12.27
C GLY A 94 3.71 1.48 11.52
N GLY A 95 2.47 1.62 11.98
CA GLY A 95 1.28 1.25 11.21
C GLY A 95 1.05 2.21 10.05
N THR A 96 0.20 1.81 9.10
CA THR A 96 -0.21 2.63 7.95
C THR A 96 -1.59 3.22 8.19
N HIS A 97 -2.62 2.39 8.17
CA HIS A 97 -3.98 2.64 8.63
C HIS A 97 -4.49 1.44 9.44
N LEU A 98 -5.56 1.62 10.20
CA LEU A 98 -5.95 0.62 11.20
C LEU A 98 -6.30 -0.78 10.65
N PRO A 99 -6.91 -0.94 9.45
CA PRO A 99 -7.15 -2.26 8.88
C PRO A 99 -5.90 -3.10 8.65
N ASP A 100 -4.73 -2.48 8.48
CA ASP A 100 -3.45 -3.15 8.20
C ASP A 100 -2.81 -3.66 9.51
N ILE A 101 -3.23 -4.83 9.99
CA ILE A 101 -2.65 -5.44 11.19
C ILE A 101 -1.36 -6.16 10.83
N THR A 102 -0.25 -5.77 11.47
CA THR A 102 1.05 -6.45 11.36
C THR A 102 1.22 -7.43 12.51
N ALA A 103 1.54 -8.68 12.20
CA ALA A 103 1.90 -9.73 13.15
C ALA A 103 3.41 -10.01 13.05
N ILE A 104 4.10 -10.07 14.19
CA ILE A 104 5.56 -10.18 14.28
C ILE A 104 5.91 -11.31 15.24
N GLN A 105 6.86 -12.18 14.84
CA GLN A 105 7.38 -13.28 15.66
C GLN A 105 8.90 -13.35 15.58
N ALA A 106 9.54 -13.62 16.73
CA ALA A 106 10.97 -13.83 16.80
C ALA A 106 11.35 -15.28 16.39
N PHE A 107 12.43 -15.43 15.66
CA PHE A 107 13.10 -16.69 15.40
C PHE A 107 14.38 -16.78 16.24
N ARG A 108 14.49 -17.81 17.07
CA ARG A 108 15.67 -18.13 17.88
C ARG A 108 16.21 -19.49 17.46
N LYS A 109 17.52 -19.59 17.34
CA LYS A 109 18.18 -20.87 17.05
C LYS A 109 18.02 -21.87 18.19
N ASN A 110 18.17 -21.37 19.44
CA ASN A 110 17.82 -22.08 20.65
C ASN A 110 16.85 -21.22 21.46
N PRO A 111 15.83 -21.81 22.11
CA PRO A 111 14.83 -21.04 22.85
C PRO A 111 15.41 -20.10 23.92
N ASN A 112 16.59 -20.46 24.48
CA ASN A 112 17.26 -19.70 25.55
C ASN A 112 18.29 -18.69 25.03
N ASP A 113 18.44 -18.52 23.72
CA ASP A 113 19.36 -17.52 23.18
C ASP A 113 18.94 -16.13 23.63
N PRO A 114 19.86 -15.27 24.11
CA PRO A 114 19.51 -13.96 24.68
C PRO A 114 18.98 -12.99 23.61
N GLN A 115 19.35 -13.19 22.37
CA GLN A 115 18.91 -12.37 21.24
C GLN A 115 18.25 -13.25 20.16
N PRO A 116 17.19 -12.76 19.51
CA PRO A 116 16.65 -13.41 18.32
C PRO A 116 17.70 -13.46 17.19
N PHE A 117 17.69 -14.57 16.46
CA PHE A 117 18.50 -14.72 15.26
C PHE A 117 17.92 -13.89 14.08
N ALA A 118 16.59 -13.88 13.99
CA ALA A 118 15.83 -13.20 12.96
C ALA A 118 14.41 -12.93 13.44
N PHE A 119 13.63 -12.19 12.65
CA PHE A 119 12.19 -12.04 12.85
C PHE A 119 11.47 -12.33 11.55
N VAL A 120 10.26 -12.84 11.67
CA VAL A 120 9.30 -12.94 10.57
C VAL A 120 8.11 -12.04 10.88
N ALA A 121 7.58 -11.39 9.87
CA ALA A 121 6.38 -10.58 10.00
C ALA A 121 5.48 -10.72 8.78
N ASN A 122 4.19 -10.57 8.99
CA ASN A 122 3.24 -10.34 7.91
C ASN A 122 2.30 -9.20 8.27
N ARG A 123 1.79 -8.53 7.26
CA ARG A 123 0.76 -7.50 7.36
C ARG A 123 -0.40 -7.89 6.48
N ALA A 124 -1.61 -7.82 6.99
CA ALA A 124 -2.82 -8.14 6.25
C ALA A 124 -3.90 -7.08 6.51
N HIS A 125 -4.62 -6.71 5.45
CA HIS A 125 -5.76 -5.79 5.52
C HIS A 125 -7.01 -6.54 5.97
N HIS A 126 -7.40 -6.34 7.23
CA HIS A 126 -8.64 -6.88 7.78
C HIS A 126 -9.85 -6.12 7.22
N ALA A 127 -10.92 -6.82 6.87
CA ALA A 127 -12.08 -6.19 6.21
C ALA A 127 -12.85 -5.22 7.12
N ASP A 128 -12.66 -5.29 8.44
CA ASP A 128 -13.24 -4.37 9.42
C ASP A 128 -12.49 -4.47 10.75
N VAL A 129 -12.10 -3.35 11.32
CA VAL A 129 -11.42 -3.29 12.62
C VAL A 129 -12.21 -2.48 13.66
N GLY A 130 -13.53 -2.36 13.50
CA GLY A 130 -14.45 -1.83 14.52
C GLY A 130 -14.67 -0.33 14.49
N GLY A 131 -14.46 0.33 13.38
CA GLY A 131 -14.75 1.76 13.20
C GLY A 131 -16.25 2.10 13.24
N LYS A 132 -16.57 3.39 13.30
CA LYS A 132 -17.95 3.89 13.16
C LYS A 132 -18.55 3.48 11.81
N ILE A 133 -17.73 3.52 10.79
CA ILE A 133 -18.08 3.20 9.41
C ILE A 133 -17.72 1.73 9.14
N PRO A 134 -18.62 0.94 8.56
CA PRO A 134 -18.30 -0.42 8.13
C PRO A 134 -17.08 -0.45 7.20
N GLY A 135 -16.23 -1.46 7.38
CA GLY A 135 -14.99 -1.61 6.62
C GLY A 135 -13.87 -0.69 7.07
N SER A 136 -14.07 0.16 8.09
CA SER A 136 -13.04 1.05 8.64
C SER A 136 -12.42 2.01 7.60
N MET A 137 -13.13 2.23 6.48
CA MET A 137 -12.72 3.02 5.31
C MET A 137 -13.82 4.00 4.94
N GLY A 138 -13.94 5.09 5.69
CA GLY A 138 -15.02 6.06 5.49
C GLY A 138 -14.62 7.49 5.80
N LEU A 139 -15.63 8.36 5.76
CA LEU A 139 -15.47 9.77 6.15
C LEU A 139 -15.41 9.87 7.67
N THR A 140 -14.23 10.06 8.19
CA THR A 140 -13.92 10.16 9.61
C THR A 140 -13.15 11.43 9.93
N THR A 141 -13.23 11.91 11.17
CA THR A 141 -12.49 13.09 11.64
C THR A 141 -11.54 12.76 12.80
N ARG A 142 -11.51 11.51 13.25
CA ARG A 142 -10.63 11.02 14.30
C ARG A 142 -10.17 9.59 13.99
N LEU A 143 -8.97 9.25 14.39
CA LEU A 143 -8.43 7.90 14.26
C LEU A 143 -9.31 6.86 14.97
N SER A 144 -9.83 7.18 16.17
CA SER A 144 -10.74 6.30 16.94
C SER A 144 -12.06 5.99 16.21
N ASP A 145 -12.45 6.77 15.22
CA ASP A 145 -13.64 6.54 14.40
C ASP A 145 -13.36 5.50 13.30
N GLU A 146 -12.09 5.28 12.96
CA GLU A 146 -11.66 4.31 11.94
C GLU A 146 -11.56 2.88 12.49
N GLY A 147 -11.35 2.71 13.81
CA GLY A 147 -11.33 1.38 14.41
C GLY A 147 -10.49 1.27 15.68
N VAL A 148 -10.18 0.03 16.03
CA VAL A 148 -9.33 -0.28 17.17
C VAL A 148 -7.88 0.02 16.87
N VAL A 149 -7.26 0.89 17.67
CA VAL A 149 -5.82 1.16 17.63
C VAL A 149 -5.12 0.08 18.46
N ILE A 150 -4.17 -0.62 17.85
CA ILE A 150 -3.39 -1.70 18.45
C ILE A 150 -1.92 -1.22 18.52
N PRO A 151 -1.45 -0.65 19.65
CA PRO A 151 -0.02 -0.46 19.86
C PRO A 151 0.66 -1.83 19.93
N PRO A 152 2.00 -1.94 19.90
CA PRO A 152 2.68 -3.24 20.00
C PRO A 152 2.15 -4.07 21.17
N THR A 153 1.29 -5.04 20.88
CA THR A 153 0.52 -5.82 21.86
C THR A 153 0.83 -7.32 21.71
N THR A 154 1.28 -7.96 22.78
CA THR A 154 1.52 -9.41 22.77
C THR A 154 0.18 -10.15 22.79
N TRP A 155 -0.15 -10.77 21.66
CA TRP A 155 -1.33 -11.62 21.49
C TRP A 155 -1.08 -13.08 21.88
N ILE A 156 0.11 -13.59 21.58
CA ILE A 156 0.53 -14.96 21.91
C ILE A 156 1.78 -14.86 22.78
N ARG A 157 1.81 -15.61 23.90
CA ARG A 157 2.96 -15.72 24.81
C ARG A 157 3.46 -17.15 24.84
N GLY A 158 4.73 -17.37 24.49
CA GLY A 158 5.33 -18.71 24.51
C GLY A 158 4.51 -19.76 23.76
N GLY A 159 3.91 -19.39 22.62
CA GLY A 159 3.06 -20.25 21.81
C GLY A 159 1.59 -20.38 22.26
N ILE A 160 1.21 -19.79 23.41
CA ILE A 160 -0.15 -19.85 23.98
C ILE A 160 -0.86 -18.52 23.74
N VAL A 161 -2.07 -18.59 23.13
CA VAL A 161 -2.90 -17.41 22.90
C VAL A 161 -3.39 -16.84 24.24
N ASP A 162 -3.21 -15.54 24.42
CA ASP A 162 -3.88 -14.80 25.48
C ASP A 162 -5.34 -14.53 25.05
N ALA A 163 -6.24 -15.39 25.51
CA ALA A 163 -7.66 -15.32 25.14
C ALA A 163 -8.32 -13.99 25.56
N LYS A 164 -7.84 -13.37 26.64
CA LYS A 164 -8.35 -12.05 27.07
C LYS A 164 -7.94 -10.98 26.07
N THR A 165 -6.67 -10.93 25.70
CA THR A 165 -6.15 -10.01 24.68
C THR A 165 -6.86 -10.22 23.34
N GLU A 166 -7.05 -11.46 22.91
CA GLU A 166 -7.76 -11.76 21.66
C GLU A 166 -9.19 -11.22 21.69
N GLU A 167 -9.96 -11.47 22.75
CA GLU A 167 -11.33 -10.99 22.86
C GLU A 167 -11.39 -9.45 22.94
N GLU A 168 -10.46 -8.79 23.60
CA GLU A 168 -10.36 -7.33 23.67
C GLU A 168 -10.09 -6.73 22.28
N LEU A 169 -9.19 -7.34 21.48
CA LEU A 169 -8.86 -6.90 20.14
C LEU A 169 -10.06 -6.96 19.20
N ILE A 170 -10.78 -8.09 19.18
CA ILE A 170 -11.89 -8.31 18.25
C ILE A 170 -13.25 -7.79 18.77
N ARG A 171 -13.33 -7.35 20.03
CA ARG A 171 -14.60 -7.01 20.70
C ARG A 171 -15.46 -6.02 19.92
N HIS A 172 -14.86 -5.04 19.31
CA HIS A 172 -15.53 -3.98 18.55
C HIS A 172 -15.55 -4.21 17.04
N MET A 173 -14.85 -5.24 16.54
CA MET A 173 -14.82 -5.58 15.14
C MET A 173 -16.13 -6.26 14.70
N ARG A 174 -16.58 -5.99 13.45
CA ARG A 174 -17.70 -6.69 12.86
C ARG A 174 -17.27 -8.07 12.36
N PHE A 175 -18.19 -9.03 12.34
CA PHE A 175 -17.94 -10.41 11.88
C PHE A 175 -16.75 -11.06 12.58
N LYS A 176 -16.80 -11.09 13.92
CA LYS A 176 -15.70 -11.49 14.83
C LYS A 176 -15.04 -12.82 14.47
N GLU A 177 -15.82 -13.84 14.08
CA GLU A 177 -15.26 -15.14 13.73
C GLU A 177 -14.38 -15.09 12.48
N GLU A 178 -14.75 -14.27 11.50
CA GLU A 178 -13.91 -14.03 10.32
C GLU A 178 -12.62 -13.28 10.72
N ARG A 179 -12.72 -12.26 11.58
CA ARG A 179 -11.53 -11.52 12.10
C ARG A 179 -10.59 -12.43 12.88
N ARG A 180 -11.15 -13.28 13.76
CA ARG A 180 -10.37 -14.28 14.50
C ARG A 180 -9.68 -15.24 13.53
N GLY A 181 -10.39 -15.74 12.53
CA GLY A 181 -9.82 -16.62 11.51
C GLY A 181 -8.67 -15.99 10.74
N ASP A 182 -8.78 -14.70 10.38
CA ASP A 182 -7.71 -13.96 9.69
C ASP A 182 -6.47 -13.77 10.58
N LEU A 183 -6.62 -13.47 11.89
CA LEU A 183 -5.51 -13.44 12.84
C LEU A 183 -4.80 -14.81 12.93
N TRP A 184 -5.57 -15.91 12.99
CA TRP A 184 -5.00 -17.26 12.99
C TRP A 184 -4.29 -17.60 11.67
N ALA A 185 -4.77 -17.08 10.54
CA ALA A 185 -4.10 -17.20 9.25
C ALA A 185 -2.74 -16.46 9.25
N GLN A 186 -2.69 -15.27 9.85
CA GLN A 186 -1.43 -14.54 10.05
C GLN A 186 -0.44 -15.35 10.89
N ARG A 187 -0.89 -15.97 12.01
CA ARG A 187 -0.06 -16.87 12.81
C ARG A 187 0.44 -18.06 12.00
N ALA A 188 -0.42 -18.71 11.21
CA ALA A 188 -0.02 -19.85 10.38
C ALA A 188 1.09 -19.45 9.39
N ALA A 189 0.99 -18.29 8.77
CA ALA A 189 2.02 -17.75 7.89
C ALA A 189 3.34 -17.49 8.62
N LEU A 190 3.31 -16.95 9.87
CA LEU A 190 4.52 -16.76 10.67
C LEU A 190 5.22 -18.11 10.95
N ASN A 191 4.47 -19.16 11.29
CA ASN A 191 5.05 -20.49 11.52
C ASN A 191 5.74 -21.03 10.26
N VAL A 192 5.16 -20.83 9.07
CA VAL A 192 5.81 -21.20 7.79
C VAL A 192 7.14 -20.45 7.61
N GLY A 193 7.18 -19.18 7.99
CA GLY A 193 8.39 -18.36 7.98
C GLY A 193 9.46 -18.86 8.94
N ILE A 194 9.10 -19.20 10.17
CA ILE A 194 9.99 -19.79 11.19
C ILE A 194 10.59 -21.12 10.67
N ASP A 195 9.74 -22.04 10.19
CA ASP A 195 10.18 -23.32 9.64
C ASP A 195 11.07 -23.15 8.41
N GLY A 196 10.77 -22.16 7.58
CA GLY A 196 11.57 -21.80 6.41
C GLY A 196 12.97 -21.32 6.79
N LEU A 197 13.05 -20.39 7.75
CA LEU A 197 14.32 -19.90 8.28
C LEU A 197 15.16 -21.01 8.92
N GLN A 198 14.54 -21.94 9.66
CA GLN A 198 15.24 -23.08 10.24
C GLN A 198 15.87 -23.96 9.15
N ARG A 199 15.10 -24.28 8.08
CA ARG A 199 15.63 -25.05 6.94
C ARG A 199 16.80 -24.35 6.24
N ILE A 200 16.74 -23.03 6.08
CA ILE A 200 17.86 -22.27 5.50
C ILE A 200 19.07 -22.33 6.43
N LEU A 201 18.88 -22.10 7.73
CA LEU A 201 19.94 -22.14 8.73
C LEU A 201 20.65 -23.51 8.76
N ASP A 202 19.89 -24.60 8.74
CA ASP A 202 20.42 -25.98 8.72
C ASP A 202 21.24 -26.25 7.45
N ARG A 203 20.86 -25.67 6.33
CA ARG A 203 21.51 -25.86 5.03
C ARG A 203 22.76 -24.99 4.84
N THR A 204 22.74 -23.75 5.29
CA THR A 204 23.80 -22.77 5.02
C THR A 204 24.77 -22.62 6.20
N GLY A 205 24.28 -22.88 7.42
CA GLY A 205 24.99 -22.59 8.66
C GLY A 205 24.87 -21.11 9.08
N GLU A 206 25.01 -20.90 10.38
CA GLU A 206 24.79 -19.60 11.04
C GLU A 206 25.67 -18.48 10.47
N LYS A 207 26.99 -18.73 10.39
CA LYS A 207 27.96 -17.73 9.97
C LYS A 207 27.71 -17.22 8.55
N GLU A 208 27.39 -18.14 7.63
CA GLU A 208 27.14 -17.80 6.24
C GLU A 208 25.81 -17.00 6.12
N LEU A 209 24.76 -17.42 6.84
CA LEU A 209 23.46 -16.74 6.78
C LEU A 209 23.52 -15.31 7.35
N LEU A 210 24.18 -15.11 8.51
CA LEU A 210 24.37 -13.77 9.08
C LEU A 210 25.20 -12.84 8.16
N SER A 211 26.25 -13.40 7.54
CA SER A 211 27.05 -12.66 6.56
C SER A 211 26.22 -12.33 5.31
N GLY A 212 25.33 -13.24 4.90
CA GLY A 212 24.38 -13.06 3.79
C GLY A 212 23.39 -11.92 4.06
N PHE A 213 22.82 -11.83 5.27
CA PHE A 213 21.94 -10.73 5.66
C PHE A 213 22.61 -9.35 5.47
N SER A 214 23.82 -9.20 6.01
CA SER A 214 24.58 -7.96 5.83
C SER A 214 24.91 -7.67 4.37
N ALA A 215 25.31 -8.70 3.61
CA ALA A 215 25.70 -8.55 2.22
C ALA A 215 24.49 -8.19 1.31
N LEU A 216 23.28 -8.68 1.60
CA LEU A 216 22.05 -8.28 0.90
C LEU A 216 21.73 -6.79 1.12
N GLN A 217 21.86 -6.31 2.34
CA GLN A 217 21.66 -4.89 2.66
C GLN A 217 22.70 -4.00 1.94
N ASP A 218 23.97 -4.38 1.98
CA ASP A 218 25.05 -3.65 1.31
C ASP A 218 24.89 -3.67 -0.22
N ALA A 219 24.37 -4.79 -0.79
CA ALA A 219 24.08 -4.90 -2.22
C ALA A 219 22.96 -3.94 -2.64
N SER A 220 21.87 -3.88 -1.87
CA SER A 220 20.76 -2.95 -2.14
C SER A 220 21.18 -1.49 -2.00
N GLU A 221 21.98 -1.16 -0.99
CA GLU A 221 22.56 0.18 -0.84
C GLU A 221 23.39 0.59 -2.05
N LYS A 222 24.35 -0.26 -2.47
CA LYS A 222 25.18 -0.01 -3.66
C LYS A 222 24.35 0.13 -4.93
N HIS A 223 23.30 -0.68 -5.08
CA HIS A 223 22.43 -0.59 -6.23
C HIS A 223 21.71 0.76 -6.29
N VAL A 224 21.16 1.22 -5.15
CA VAL A 224 20.50 2.54 -5.09
C VAL A 224 21.53 3.68 -5.26
N GLN A 225 22.73 3.59 -4.68
CA GLN A 225 23.81 4.53 -4.90
C GLN A 225 24.16 4.65 -6.39
N HIS A 226 24.27 3.50 -7.09
CA HIS A 226 24.51 3.50 -8.54
C HIS A 226 23.33 4.11 -9.31
N LEU A 227 22.09 3.79 -8.93
CA LEU A 227 20.90 4.39 -9.54
C LEU A 227 20.91 5.91 -9.42
N LEU A 228 21.17 6.43 -8.21
CA LEU A 228 21.22 7.87 -7.93
C LEU A 228 22.34 8.57 -8.69
N SER A 229 23.53 7.97 -8.78
CA SER A 229 24.66 8.54 -9.51
C SER A 229 24.42 8.70 -11.03
N ASN A 230 23.37 8.08 -11.58
CA ASN A 230 22.93 8.26 -12.97
C ASN A 230 21.88 9.36 -13.12
N ILE A 231 21.42 9.98 -12.03
CA ILE A 231 20.51 11.13 -12.05
C ILE A 231 21.38 12.40 -11.92
N PRO A 232 21.21 13.44 -12.74
CA PRO A 232 21.98 14.67 -12.62
C PRO A 232 21.87 15.28 -11.23
N ASP A 233 22.98 15.79 -10.69
CA ASP A 233 22.97 16.53 -9.43
C ASP A 233 22.12 17.79 -9.54
N GLY A 234 21.40 18.12 -8.46
CA GLY A 234 20.55 19.30 -8.45
C GLY A 234 19.41 19.25 -7.44
N LYS A 235 18.60 20.31 -7.47
CA LYS A 235 17.36 20.43 -6.71
C LYS A 235 16.18 20.46 -7.67
N TYR A 236 15.23 19.57 -7.45
CA TYR A 236 14.05 19.36 -8.29
C TYR A 236 12.80 19.52 -7.45
N GLU A 237 12.05 20.58 -7.66
CA GLU A 237 10.84 20.87 -6.92
C GLU A 237 9.61 20.35 -7.66
N ALA A 238 8.68 19.80 -6.93
CA ALA A 238 7.37 19.41 -7.43
C ALA A 238 6.26 19.74 -6.43
N LEU A 239 5.05 19.90 -6.95
CA LEU A 239 3.85 20.18 -6.19
C LEU A 239 2.70 19.41 -6.80
N GLU A 240 1.98 18.65 -5.97
CA GLU A 240 0.77 17.93 -6.36
C GLU A 240 -0.36 18.27 -5.39
N GLN A 241 -1.60 18.07 -5.84
CA GLN A 241 -2.80 18.42 -5.09
C GLN A 241 -3.76 17.23 -5.01
N LEU A 242 -4.37 17.01 -3.84
CA LEU A 242 -5.55 16.18 -3.66
C LEU A 242 -6.82 16.96 -4.01
N ASP A 243 -7.90 16.26 -4.38
CA ASP A 243 -9.18 16.88 -4.73
C ASP A 243 -9.80 17.65 -3.54
N ASP A 244 -9.87 16.99 -2.38
CA ASP A 244 -10.45 17.49 -1.12
C ASP A 244 -10.20 16.50 0.03
N ASP A 245 -10.66 16.81 1.27
CA ASP A 245 -10.62 15.87 2.41
C ASP A 245 -12.00 15.28 2.76
N GLY A 246 -13.02 15.57 1.98
CA GLY A 246 -14.42 15.16 2.22
C GLY A 246 -15.20 16.08 3.15
N PHE A 247 -14.55 17.07 3.78
CA PHE A 247 -15.18 18.04 4.71
C PHE A 247 -14.98 19.49 4.28
N SER A 248 -13.91 19.77 3.53
CA SER A 248 -13.54 21.09 3.05
C SER A 248 -13.09 21.02 1.60
N ASP A 249 -13.42 22.05 0.81
CA ASP A 249 -12.92 22.23 -0.57
C ASP A 249 -11.54 22.92 -0.61
N ALA A 250 -10.90 23.17 0.54
CA ALA A 250 -9.58 23.78 0.60
C ALA A 250 -8.53 22.89 -0.10
N PRO A 251 -7.64 23.47 -0.90
CA PRO A 251 -6.59 22.72 -1.57
C PRO A 251 -5.66 22.05 -0.57
N ILE A 252 -5.42 20.74 -0.74
CA ILE A 252 -4.47 19.96 0.05
C ILE A 252 -3.26 19.70 -0.84
N MET A 253 -2.13 20.33 -0.51
CA MET A 253 -0.93 20.32 -1.34
C MET A 253 0.13 19.41 -0.75
N ILE A 254 0.81 18.63 -1.60
CA ILE A 254 2.02 17.90 -1.26
C ILE A 254 3.17 18.52 -2.03
N ARG A 255 4.12 19.10 -1.31
CA ARG A 255 5.35 19.68 -1.88
C ARG A 255 6.51 18.74 -1.67
N LEU A 256 7.38 18.63 -2.66
CA LEU A 256 8.65 17.91 -2.57
C LEU A 256 9.77 18.77 -3.16
N THR A 257 10.86 18.89 -2.42
CA THR A 257 12.17 19.28 -2.93
C THR A 257 13.09 18.04 -2.91
N LEU A 258 13.33 17.45 -4.09
CA LEU A 258 14.27 16.36 -4.27
C LEU A 258 15.66 16.94 -4.55
N THR A 259 16.63 16.64 -3.69
CA THR A 259 18.04 17.00 -3.91
C THR A 259 18.82 15.74 -4.22
N ILE A 260 19.51 15.72 -5.37
CA ILE A 260 20.46 14.67 -5.76
C ILE A 260 21.87 15.23 -5.56
N ASP A 261 22.71 14.47 -4.87
CA ASP A 261 24.11 14.80 -4.61
C ASP A 261 24.95 13.51 -4.75
N GLY A 262 25.52 13.30 -5.92
CA GLY A 262 26.26 12.12 -6.31
C GLY A 262 25.45 10.83 -6.12
N ALA A 263 25.85 10.02 -5.14
CA ALA A 263 25.23 8.72 -4.83
C ALA A 263 24.20 8.78 -3.69
N SER A 264 23.73 9.97 -3.33
CA SER A 264 22.76 10.20 -2.26
C SER A 264 21.61 11.10 -2.69
N ALA A 265 20.46 10.97 -2.01
CA ALA A 265 19.33 11.84 -2.25
C ALA A 265 18.67 12.31 -0.95
N CYS A 266 18.10 13.52 -0.99
CA CYS A 266 17.27 14.05 0.07
C CYS A 266 15.87 14.34 -0.48
N PHE A 267 14.86 13.71 0.10
CA PHE A 267 13.44 13.95 -0.16
C PHE A 267 12.90 14.84 0.96
N ASP A 268 12.73 16.13 0.67
CA ASP A 268 12.29 17.14 1.64
C ASP A 268 10.85 17.57 1.30
N PHE A 269 9.91 17.19 2.16
CA PHE A 269 8.47 17.51 2.04
C PHE A 269 8.07 18.80 2.76
N THR A 270 9.02 19.66 3.14
CA THR A 270 8.75 20.96 3.76
C THR A 270 7.88 21.81 2.84
N GLY A 271 6.80 22.38 3.41
CA GLY A 271 5.79 23.16 2.67
C GLY A 271 4.60 22.33 2.17
N THR A 272 4.53 21.05 2.51
CA THR A 272 3.29 20.25 2.43
C THR A 272 2.24 20.84 3.38
N SER A 273 0.95 20.79 3.01
CA SER A 273 -0.17 21.25 3.82
C SER A 273 -0.14 20.68 5.24
N GLU A 274 -0.68 21.42 6.19
CA GLU A 274 -0.97 20.92 7.54
C GLU A 274 -1.94 19.74 7.48
N ALA A 275 -2.03 18.98 8.57
CA ALA A 275 -2.99 17.90 8.72
C ALA A 275 -4.42 18.40 8.45
N CYS A 276 -5.19 17.66 7.68
CA CYS A 276 -6.58 17.97 7.33
C CYS A 276 -7.57 17.34 8.33
N THR A 277 -8.81 17.80 8.30
CA THR A 277 -9.89 17.30 9.17
C THR A 277 -10.31 15.87 8.77
N GLY A 278 -10.33 15.60 7.47
CA GLY A 278 -10.80 14.33 6.91
C GLY A 278 -9.72 13.24 6.90
N PRO A 279 -10.04 12.04 6.38
CA PRO A 279 -9.21 10.85 6.48
C PRO A 279 -7.98 10.85 5.55
N MET A 280 -7.66 11.97 4.90
CA MET A 280 -6.57 12.05 3.92
C MET A 280 -5.18 12.20 4.53
N ASN A 281 -5.06 12.35 5.85
CA ASN A 281 -3.77 12.38 6.53
C ASN A 281 -3.03 11.05 6.34
N CYS A 282 -1.72 11.11 6.20
CA CYS A 282 -0.89 9.98 5.83
C CYS A 282 0.18 9.73 6.89
N SER A 283 0.28 8.50 7.39
CA SER A 283 1.35 8.16 8.33
C SER A 283 2.73 8.17 7.65
N THR A 284 3.75 8.58 8.39
CA THR A 284 5.15 8.63 7.91
C THR A 284 5.64 7.36 7.19
N PRO A 285 5.32 6.13 7.67
CA PRO A 285 5.72 4.90 6.98
C PRO A 285 5.28 4.80 5.53
N VAL A 286 4.14 5.36 5.17
CA VAL A 286 3.61 5.35 3.79
C VAL A 286 4.50 6.19 2.85
N THR A 287 5.02 7.32 3.33
CA THR A 287 5.98 8.14 2.56
C THR A 287 7.26 7.35 2.26
N HIS A 288 7.77 6.58 3.21
CA HIS A 288 8.92 5.68 2.99
C HIS A 288 8.60 4.61 1.93
N SER A 289 7.39 4.06 1.94
CA SER A 289 6.94 3.08 0.93
C SER A 289 6.88 3.69 -0.46
N ALA A 290 6.35 4.92 -0.61
CA ALA A 290 6.27 5.61 -1.89
C ALA A 290 7.65 5.88 -2.50
N ILE A 291 8.63 6.30 -1.68
CA ILE A 291 10.01 6.51 -2.12
C ILE A 291 10.63 5.18 -2.59
N GLN A 292 10.51 4.11 -1.79
CA GLN A 292 11.03 2.79 -2.16
C GLN A 292 10.39 2.26 -3.45
N TYR A 293 9.07 2.43 -3.60
CA TYR A 293 8.35 2.05 -4.82
C TYR A 293 8.94 2.75 -6.05
N VAL A 294 9.09 4.08 -6.00
CA VAL A 294 9.61 4.85 -7.15
C VAL A 294 11.04 4.47 -7.48
N LEU A 295 11.92 4.29 -6.48
CA LEU A 295 13.31 3.84 -6.72
C LEU A 295 13.35 2.49 -7.43
N ARG A 296 12.45 1.54 -7.07
CA ARG A 296 12.32 0.26 -7.77
C ARG A 296 11.83 0.43 -9.21
N CYS A 297 10.86 1.31 -9.45
CA CYS A 297 10.35 1.60 -10.80
C CYS A 297 11.41 2.23 -11.72
N LEU A 298 12.36 2.99 -11.16
CA LEU A 298 13.47 3.59 -11.91
C LEU A 298 14.57 2.59 -12.26
N SER A 299 14.72 1.54 -11.47
CA SER A 299 15.75 0.53 -11.69
C SER A 299 15.41 -0.38 -12.86
N ARG A 300 16.41 -0.67 -13.71
CA ARG A 300 16.30 -1.69 -14.76
C ARG A 300 16.51 -3.09 -14.22
N ASP A 301 17.30 -3.20 -13.16
CA ASP A 301 17.61 -4.45 -12.50
C ASP A 301 16.79 -4.59 -11.23
N GLU A 302 16.57 -5.81 -10.79
CA GLU A 302 15.88 -6.09 -9.56
C GLU A 302 16.71 -5.65 -8.34
N ILE A 303 16.16 -4.73 -7.54
CA ILE A 303 16.76 -4.32 -6.26
C ILE A 303 16.32 -5.32 -5.20
N PRO A 304 17.25 -6.00 -4.49
CA PRO A 304 16.87 -6.87 -3.39
C PRO A 304 16.00 -6.15 -2.36
N ALA A 305 14.95 -6.82 -1.87
CA ALA A 305 14.03 -6.23 -0.90
C ALA A 305 14.69 -6.19 0.49
N SER A 306 15.52 -5.21 0.75
CA SER A 306 16.22 -5.08 2.04
C SER A 306 16.23 -3.64 2.57
N GLY A 307 16.58 -3.48 3.84
CA GLY A 307 16.74 -2.19 4.51
C GLY A 307 17.83 -1.29 3.89
N GLY A 308 18.74 -1.88 3.13
CA GLY A 308 19.81 -1.16 2.42
C GLY A 308 19.31 -0.14 1.40
N VAL A 309 18.11 -0.31 0.85
CA VAL A 309 17.50 0.60 -0.15
C VAL A 309 17.42 2.05 0.36
N LEU A 310 17.11 2.26 1.63
CA LEU A 310 16.95 3.60 2.20
C LEU A 310 18.22 4.18 2.83
N ARG A 311 19.33 3.45 2.92
CA ARG A 311 20.56 3.95 3.55
C ARG A 311 21.14 5.21 2.86
N PRO A 312 21.19 5.34 1.51
CA PRO A 312 21.68 6.56 0.86
C PRO A 312 20.62 7.67 0.77
N ILE A 313 19.44 7.48 1.41
CA ILE A 313 18.30 8.39 1.30
C ILE A 313 18.08 9.11 2.64
N ARG A 314 18.01 10.44 2.58
CA ARG A 314 17.50 11.28 3.67
C ARG A 314 16.06 11.67 3.38
N ILE A 315 15.18 11.55 4.36
CA ILE A 315 13.77 11.92 4.26
C ILE A 315 13.47 12.97 5.33
N VAL A 316 12.85 14.08 4.92
CA VAL A 316 12.43 15.18 5.80
C VAL A 316 10.94 15.35 5.67
N ILE A 317 10.20 15.10 6.75
CA ILE A 317 8.74 15.23 6.81
C ILE A 317 8.42 16.20 7.96
N PRO A 318 7.72 17.33 7.69
CA PRO A 318 7.34 18.28 8.72
C PRO A 318 6.32 17.67 9.69
N LYS A 319 6.55 17.80 10.99
CA LYS A 319 5.59 17.40 12.02
C LYS A 319 4.32 18.27 11.94
N GLY A 320 3.16 17.66 12.17
CA GLY A 320 1.86 18.32 12.06
C GLY A 320 1.38 18.51 10.63
N SER A 321 2.16 18.08 9.63
CA SER A 321 1.73 18.11 8.23
C SER A 321 0.82 16.93 7.89
N LEU A 322 0.23 16.97 6.69
CA LEU A 322 -0.52 15.86 6.08
C LEU A 322 0.21 14.51 6.14
N LEU A 323 1.57 14.50 6.12
CA LEU A 323 2.43 13.32 6.03
C LEU A 323 3.03 12.86 7.37
N ASP A 324 2.86 13.65 8.42
CA ASP A 324 3.20 13.32 9.83
C ASP A 324 2.17 14.04 10.73
N PRO A 325 0.89 13.62 10.66
CA PRO A 325 -0.20 14.30 11.35
C PRO A 325 -0.17 14.05 12.86
N PRO A 326 -0.90 14.83 13.67
CA PRO A 326 -1.15 14.51 15.07
C PRO A 326 -1.72 13.09 15.24
N GLU A 327 -1.38 12.41 16.34
CA GLU A 327 -1.68 10.99 16.59
C GLU A 327 -3.18 10.63 16.49
N GLU A 328 -4.08 11.56 16.82
CA GLU A 328 -5.53 11.33 16.75
C GLU A 328 -6.14 11.57 15.35
N SER A 329 -5.34 12.00 14.38
CA SER A 329 -5.83 12.30 13.04
C SER A 329 -6.27 11.05 12.29
N PRO A 330 -7.38 11.10 11.53
CA PRO A 330 -7.81 9.97 10.72
C PRO A 330 -6.86 9.80 9.53
N VAL A 331 -6.55 8.56 9.17
CA VAL A 331 -5.51 8.21 8.18
C VAL A 331 -5.95 7.17 7.13
N ALA A 332 -7.21 6.72 7.16
CA ALA A 332 -7.69 5.67 6.25
C ALA A 332 -7.49 6.04 4.77
N GLY A 333 -7.88 7.25 4.38
CA GLY A 333 -7.70 7.77 3.03
C GLY A 333 -6.24 8.08 2.69
N GLY A 334 -5.42 8.39 3.71
CA GLY A 334 -3.99 8.65 3.54
C GLY A 334 -3.23 7.45 3.00
N ASN A 335 -3.50 6.27 3.54
CA ASN A 335 -2.89 5.02 3.10
C ASN A 335 -3.21 4.69 1.64
N VAL A 336 -4.42 5.02 1.18
CA VAL A 336 -4.92 4.56 -0.12
C VAL A 336 -4.92 5.66 -1.19
N GLU A 337 -5.10 6.94 -0.85
CA GLU A 337 -5.21 8.04 -1.82
C GLU A 337 -4.03 9.00 -1.75
N THR A 338 -3.65 9.48 -0.54
CA THR A 338 -2.47 10.35 -0.39
C THR A 338 -1.20 9.61 -0.81
N SER A 339 -1.12 8.30 -0.57
CA SER A 339 -0.02 7.45 -1.03
C SER A 339 0.14 7.47 -2.56
N GLN A 340 -0.95 7.48 -3.31
CA GLN A 340 -0.92 7.60 -4.78
C GLN A 340 -0.37 8.96 -5.20
N ARG A 341 -0.78 10.04 -4.51
CA ARG A 341 -0.31 11.39 -4.80
C ARG A 341 1.16 11.60 -4.42
N LEU A 342 1.64 10.90 -3.38
CA LEU A 342 3.07 10.86 -3.03
C LEU A 342 3.91 10.29 -4.18
N VAL A 343 3.47 9.22 -4.82
CA VAL A 343 4.15 8.69 -6.00
C VAL A 343 4.15 9.70 -7.15
N ASP A 344 3.01 10.35 -7.40
CA ASP A 344 2.89 11.37 -8.45
C ASP A 344 3.87 12.53 -8.22
N VAL A 345 3.98 13.08 -6.99
CA VAL A 345 4.87 14.21 -6.72
C VAL A 345 6.35 13.81 -6.83
N ILE A 346 6.70 12.58 -6.43
CA ILE A 346 8.08 12.07 -6.58
C ILE A 346 8.42 11.91 -8.06
N LEU A 347 7.52 11.31 -8.86
CA LEU A 347 7.71 11.18 -10.30
C LEU A 347 7.77 12.55 -11.00
N ALA A 348 6.95 13.53 -10.57
CA ALA A 348 6.98 14.89 -11.11
C ALA A 348 8.32 15.62 -10.81
N ALA A 349 8.92 15.42 -9.63
CA ALA A 349 10.24 15.93 -9.32
C ALA A 349 11.31 15.26 -10.20
N LEU A 350 11.27 13.93 -10.32
CA LEU A 350 12.18 13.16 -11.16
C LEU A 350 12.03 13.48 -12.65
N GLN A 351 10.86 13.84 -13.13
CA GLN A 351 10.65 14.27 -14.52
C GLN A 351 11.46 15.50 -14.88
N ARG A 352 11.70 16.41 -13.93
CA ARG A 352 12.56 17.58 -14.14
C ARG A 352 14.04 17.20 -14.29
N ALA A 353 14.47 16.12 -13.61
CA ALA A 353 15.82 15.57 -13.74
C ALA A 353 15.96 14.67 -14.99
N LEU A 354 14.92 13.91 -15.31
CA LEU A 354 14.90 12.86 -16.32
C LEU A 354 13.70 13.03 -17.29
N PRO A 355 13.58 14.14 -18.02
CA PRO A 355 12.37 14.53 -18.76
C PRO A 355 11.91 13.54 -19.84
N LEU A 356 12.83 12.71 -20.35
CA LEU A 356 12.54 11.73 -21.40
C LEU A 356 12.41 10.29 -20.87
N GLN A 357 12.39 10.09 -19.54
CA GLN A 357 12.32 8.74 -18.93
C GLN A 357 11.04 8.53 -18.12
N ILE A 358 10.53 9.59 -17.50
CA ILE A 358 9.38 9.48 -16.59
C ILE A 358 8.08 9.46 -17.41
N PRO A 359 7.17 8.51 -17.12
CA PRO A 359 5.86 8.44 -17.78
C PRO A 359 4.94 9.59 -17.37
N ALA A 360 3.88 9.80 -18.12
CA ALA A 360 2.75 10.64 -17.72
C ALA A 360 2.04 10.07 -16.49
N GLN A 361 1.21 10.88 -15.83
CA GLN A 361 0.48 10.43 -14.64
C GLN A 361 -0.49 9.31 -14.96
N SER A 362 -0.52 8.31 -14.10
CA SER A 362 -1.53 7.25 -14.09
C SER A 362 -2.81 7.73 -13.43
N GLN A 363 -3.85 6.89 -13.35
CA GLN A 363 -5.13 7.24 -12.70
C GLN A 363 -4.98 7.91 -11.32
N GLY A 364 -3.93 7.57 -10.55
CA GLY A 364 -3.54 8.23 -9.29
C GLY A 364 -4.60 8.17 -8.19
N THR A 365 -5.40 7.12 -8.15
CA THR A 365 -6.41 6.81 -7.12
C THR A 365 -6.60 5.30 -7.04
N MET A 366 -6.93 4.78 -5.86
CA MET A 366 -7.31 3.37 -5.71
C MET A 366 -8.81 3.14 -5.97
N ASN A 367 -9.62 4.22 -6.05
CA ASN A 367 -11.08 4.15 -6.19
C ASN A 367 -11.69 3.20 -5.15
N ASN A 368 -11.45 3.50 -3.87
CA ASN A 368 -11.87 2.64 -2.77
C ASN A 368 -13.39 2.63 -2.63
N LEU A 369 -13.92 1.42 -2.52
CA LEU A 369 -15.35 1.16 -2.43
C LEU A 369 -15.62 0.14 -1.33
N VAL A 370 -16.45 0.51 -0.37
CA VAL A 370 -16.96 -0.39 0.67
C VAL A 370 -18.45 -0.62 0.46
N PHE A 371 -18.84 -1.89 0.47
CA PHE A 371 -20.24 -2.34 0.58
C PHE A 371 -20.46 -2.92 1.96
N SER A 372 -21.54 -2.58 2.63
CA SER A 372 -21.90 -3.17 3.91
C SER A 372 -23.41 -3.39 4.06
N CYS A 373 -23.75 -4.57 4.57
CA CYS A 373 -25.11 -4.95 4.91
C CYS A 373 -25.10 -6.00 6.03
N ALA A 374 -26.27 -6.52 6.40
CA ALA A 374 -26.37 -7.53 7.45
C ALA A 374 -25.64 -8.85 7.11
N GLN A 375 -25.40 -9.14 5.84
CA GLN A 375 -24.73 -10.35 5.37
C GLN A 375 -23.21 -10.26 5.41
N GLY A 376 -22.63 -9.06 5.34
CA GLY A 376 -21.17 -8.88 5.31
C GLY A 376 -20.74 -7.46 5.01
N THR A 377 -19.44 -7.26 5.14
CA THR A 377 -18.72 -6.05 4.68
C THR A 377 -17.72 -6.49 3.62
N HIS A 378 -17.69 -5.78 2.51
CA HIS A 378 -16.76 -6.02 1.42
C HIS A 378 -16.07 -4.71 1.03
N TYR A 379 -14.76 -4.75 0.90
CA TYR A 379 -13.94 -3.64 0.44
C TYR A 379 -13.23 -4.02 -0.84
N GLU A 380 -13.18 -3.11 -1.80
CA GLU A 380 -12.39 -3.29 -3.03
C GLU A 380 -11.79 -1.98 -3.54
N THR A 381 -10.75 -2.13 -4.36
CA THR A 381 -10.16 -1.06 -5.16
C THR A 381 -10.42 -1.32 -6.63
N ILE A 382 -10.52 -0.28 -7.46
CA ILE A 382 -10.81 -0.42 -8.88
C ILE A 382 -9.66 0.18 -9.69
N GLY A 383 -9.12 -0.61 -10.63
CA GLY A 383 -8.08 -0.18 -11.54
C GLY A 383 -8.53 0.92 -12.50
N GLY A 384 -7.58 1.50 -13.23
CA GLY A 384 -7.85 2.53 -14.24
C GLY A 384 -6.75 2.65 -15.27
N GLY A 385 -6.59 3.83 -15.86
CA GLY A 385 -5.59 4.04 -16.91
C GLY A 385 -4.19 4.27 -16.36
N CYS A 386 -3.19 3.58 -16.91
CA CYS A 386 -1.78 3.92 -16.70
C CYS A 386 -1.37 5.11 -17.57
N GLY A 387 -0.47 5.95 -17.08
CA GLY A 387 0.18 6.98 -17.87
C GLY A 387 1.02 6.37 -19.00
N ALA A 388 1.04 7.02 -20.15
CA ALA A 388 1.91 6.64 -21.26
C ALA A 388 3.37 6.96 -20.95
N GLY A 389 4.28 6.15 -21.47
CA GLY A 389 5.72 6.36 -21.38
C GLY A 389 6.34 6.77 -22.71
N PRO A 390 7.64 7.08 -22.71
CA PRO A 390 8.36 7.53 -23.92
C PRO A 390 8.36 6.51 -25.06
N SER A 391 8.26 5.22 -24.74
CA SER A 391 8.36 4.13 -25.73
C SER A 391 7.11 3.27 -25.85
N ARG A 392 6.05 3.55 -25.07
CA ARG A 392 4.84 2.72 -25.06
C ARG A 392 3.60 3.50 -24.61
N ALA A 393 2.46 3.10 -25.15
CA ALA A 393 1.16 3.54 -24.65
C ALA A 393 0.92 3.09 -23.20
N GLY A 394 0.07 3.81 -22.49
CA GLY A 394 -0.40 3.41 -21.17
C GLY A 394 -1.29 2.16 -21.25
N ALA A 395 -1.16 1.26 -20.29
CA ALA A 395 -2.04 0.10 -20.17
C ALA A 395 -3.40 0.51 -19.60
N SER A 396 -4.45 -0.16 -20.03
CA SER A 396 -5.83 0.14 -19.63
C SER A 396 -6.31 -0.79 -18.53
N GLY A 397 -7.10 -0.26 -17.58
CA GLY A 397 -7.82 -1.05 -16.58
C GLY A 397 -6.93 -1.76 -15.57
N LEU A 398 -5.79 -1.19 -15.17
CA LEU A 398 -4.85 -1.78 -14.21
C LEU A 398 -4.81 -1.01 -12.89
N GLN A 399 -4.42 -1.72 -11.84
CA GLN A 399 -3.97 -1.09 -10.60
C GLN A 399 -2.63 -0.39 -10.84
N VAL A 400 -2.41 0.75 -10.18
CA VAL A 400 -1.19 1.55 -10.33
C VAL A 400 -0.59 1.94 -8.99
N HIS A 401 0.71 2.21 -8.99
CA HIS A 401 1.47 2.74 -7.86
C HIS A 401 1.37 1.88 -6.60
N MET A 402 0.65 2.35 -5.58
CA MET A 402 0.71 1.81 -4.22
C MET A 402 -0.22 0.62 -3.99
N THR A 403 -0.95 0.17 -5.01
CA THR A 403 -1.81 -1.02 -4.95
C THR A 403 -1.70 -1.88 -6.20
N ASN A 404 -1.84 -3.18 -6.02
CA ASN A 404 -1.96 -4.19 -7.07
C ASN A 404 -2.95 -5.31 -6.67
N THR A 405 -3.87 -5.00 -5.75
CA THR A 405 -4.87 -5.97 -5.28
C THR A 405 -5.73 -6.47 -6.44
N ARG A 406 -6.21 -7.69 -6.32
CA ARG A 406 -7.22 -8.25 -7.22
C ARG A 406 -8.61 -7.80 -6.79
N ASN A 407 -9.59 -7.90 -7.70
CA ASN A 407 -11.00 -7.79 -7.34
C ASN A 407 -11.56 -9.19 -7.08
N THR A 408 -12.55 -9.29 -6.20
CA THR A 408 -13.30 -10.51 -5.99
C THR A 408 -14.03 -10.88 -7.29
N PRO A 409 -14.03 -12.16 -7.72
CA PRO A 409 -14.80 -12.61 -8.87
C PRO A 409 -16.27 -12.22 -8.75
N ILE A 410 -16.87 -11.77 -9.87
CA ILE A 410 -18.25 -11.24 -9.89
C ILE A 410 -19.24 -12.26 -9.32
N GLU A 411 -19.11 -13.51 -9.72
CA GLU A 411 -19.99 -14.61 -9.28
C GLU A 411 -19.92 -14.82 -7.76
N ARG A 412 -18.71 -14.68 -7.19
CA ARG A 412 -18.52 -14.78 -5.75
C ARG A 412 -19.13 -13.59 -5.02
N LEU A 413 -18.93 -12.38 -5.56
CA LEU A 413 -19.48 -11.15 -5.00
C LEU A 413 -21.02 -11.19 -4.97
N GLU A 414 -21.65 -11.55 -6.09
CA GLU A 414 -23.10 -11.67 -6.22
C GLU A 414 -23.71 -12.81 -5.38
N HIS A 415 -22.93 -13.88 -5.14
CA HIS A 415 -23.35 -14.96 -4.25
C HIS A 415 -23.31 -14.55 -2.77
N THR A 416 -22.34 -13.70 -2.39
CA THR A 416 -22.09 -13.32 -0.99
C THR A 416 -22.94 -12.13 -0.56
N LEU A 417 -23.13 -11.15 -1.43
CA LEU A 417 -23.83 -9.90 -1.14
C LEU A 417 -25.08 -9.75 -2.02
N PRO A 418 -26.13 -9.11 -1.51
CA PRO A 418 -27.36 -8.88 -2.27
C PRO A 418 -27.19 -7.73 -3.30
N LEU A 419 -26.33 -7.94 -4.27
CA LEU A 419 -26.04 -6.99 -5.35
C LEU A 419 -25.84 -7.74 -6.67
N LYS A 420 -25.86 -7.01 -7.79
CA LYS A 420 -25.61 -7.50 -9.13
C LYS A 420 -24.66 -6.54 -9.86
N VAL A 421 -23.60 -7.06 -10.46
CA VAL A 421 -22.70 -6.29 -11.31
C VAL A 421 -23.32 -6.20 -12.71
N THR A 422 -23.88 -5.06 -13.06
CA THR A 422 -24.58 -4.84 -14.33
C THR A 422 -23.64 -4.41 -15.46
N HIS A 423 -22.47 -3.84 -15.11
CA HIS A 423 -21.42 -3.52 -16.09
C HIS A 423 -20.04 -3.59 -15.45
N TYR A 424 -19.06 -4.18 -16.15
CA TYR A 424 -17.65 -4.14 -15.82
C TYR A 424 -16.79 -4.22 -17.09
N GLY A 425 -16.17 -3.12 -17.47
CA GLY A 425 -15.42 -3.03 -18.72
C GLY A 425 -14.57 -1.76 -18.82
N LEU A 426 -13.84 -1.60 -19.91
CA LEU A 426 -13.02 -0.42 -20.13
C LEU A 426 -13.89 0.82 -20.45
N ARG A 427 -13.50 1.95 -19.86
CA ARG A 427 -14.00 3.30 -20.17
C ARG A 427 -13.29 3.82 -21.39
N LYS A 428 -13.78 3.43 -22.58
CA LYS A 428 -13.16 3.77 -23.85
C LYS A 428 -12.92 5.28 -23.99
N ASP A 429 -11.77 5.63 -24.60
CA ASP A 429 -11.35 7.00 -24.89
C ASP A 429 -11.15 7.90 -23.67
N SER A 430 -10.97 7.32 -22.48
CA SER A 430 -10.64 8.08 -21.26
C SER A 430 -9.15 8.37 -21.10
N GLY A 431 -8.26 7.63 -21.81
CA GLY A 431 -6.82 7.89 -21.82
C GLY A 431 -6.46 9.15 -22.61
N GLY A 432 -5.52 9.95 -22.11
CA GLY A 432 -5.03 11.17 -22.73
C GLY A 432 -4.36 10.92 -24.09
N ALA A 433 -4.58 11.80 -25.05
CA ALA A 433 -3.94 11.73 -26.36
C ALA A 433 -2.45 12.13 -26.28
N GLY A 434 -1.63 11.62 -27.21
CA GLY A 434 -0.21 11.92 -27.32
C GLY A 434 0.43 11.12 -28.44
N ALA A 435 1.74 11.23 -28.63
CA ALA A 435 2.49 10.30 -29.47
C ALA A 435 2.29 8.86 -28.95
N ASN A 436 2.26 8.71 -27.63
CA ASN A 436 1.78 7.50 -26.97
C ASN A 436 0.51 7.85 -26.16
N LYS A 437 -0.60 7.18 -26.45
CA LYS A 437 -1.89 7.38 -25.76
C LYS A 437 -1.81 6.84 -24.33
N GLY A 438 -2.40 7.55 -23.35
CA GLY A 438 -2.65 7.06 -22.00
C GLY A 438 -3.62 5.87 -22.01
N GLY A 439 -3.55 5.03 -20.99
CA GLY A 439 -4.46 3.89 -20.81
C GLY A 439 -5.88 4.35 -20.46
N ASP A 440 -6.87 3.55 -20.86
CA ASP A 440 -8.26 3.80 -20.53
C ASP A 440 -8.60 3.32 -19.10
N GLY A 441 -9.51 4.02 -18.43
CA GLY A 441 -10.09 3.65 -17.15
C GLY A 441 -11.06 2.47 -17.25
N ILE A 442 -11.77 2.22 -16.16
CA ILE A 442 -12.80 1.18 -16.02
C ILE A 442 -14.15 1.84 -15.76
N VAL A 443 -15.22 1.24 -16.27
CA VAL A 443 -16.59 1.46 -15.83
C VAL A 443 -17.01 0.24 -15.03
N ARG A 444 -17.42 0.45 -13.77
CA ARG A 444 -18.01 -0.57 -12.90
C ARG A 444 -19.36 -0.10 -12.42
N GLU A 445 -20.43 -0.86 -12.71
CA GLU A 445 -21.81 -0.55 -12.30
C GLU A 445 -22.37 -1.73 -11.51
N VAL A 446 -22.93 -1.40 -10.34
CA VAL A 446 -23.51 -2.37 -9.42
C VAL A 446 -24.94 -1.94 -9.09
N GLU A 447 -25.91 -2.86 -9.21
CA GLU A 447 -27.30 -2.71 -8.80
C GLU A 447 -27.51 -3.37 -7.45
N PHE A 448 -28.18 -2.68 -6.52
CA PHE A 448 -28.43 -3.20 -5.17
C PHE A 448 -29.78 -3.92 -5.11
N MET A 449 -29.75 -5.17 -4.69
CA MET A 449 -30.94 -6.04 -4.57
C MET A 449 -31.60 -5.92 -3.18
N LYS A 450 -30.97 -5.22 -2.24
CA LYS A 450 -31.45 -4.83 -0.91
C LYS A 450 -30.76 -3.54 -0.48
N PRO A 451 -31.32 -2.79 0.49
CA PRO A 451 -30.64 -1.61 1.02
C PRO A 451 -29.22 -1.94 1.51
N MET A 452 -28.26 -1.06 1.19
CA MET A 452 -26.85 -1.26 1.49
C MET A 452 -26.17 0.06 1.82
N GLU A 453 -25.30 0.05 2.85
CA GLU A 453 -24.42 1.17 3.18
C GLU A 453 -23.19 1.14 2.29
N ILE A 454 -22.85 2.30 1.73
CA ILE A 454 -21.72 2.47 0.81
C ILE A 454 -20.78 3.57 1.33
N SER A 455 -19.48 3.31 1.25
CA SER A 455 -18.46 4.34 1.43
C SER A 455 -17.55 4.40 0.19
N LEU A 456 -17.28 5.62 -0.26
CA LEU A 456 -16.38 5.93 -1.36
C LEU A 456 -15.26 6.82 -0.82
N LEU A 457 -14.00 6.39 -1.01
CA LEU A 457 -12.82 7.22 -0.86
C LEU A 457 -12.08 7.19 -2.20
N THR A 458 -12.30 8.20 -3.02
CA THR A 458 -11.76 8.29 -4.38
C THR A 458 -11.11 9.64 -4.62
N GLU A 459 -10.19 9.70 -5.57
CA GLU A 459 -9.46 10.89 -5.99
C GLU A 459 -9.55 11.07 -7.51
N ARG A 460 -9.01 12.16 -8.03
CA ARG A 460 -9.00 12.45 -9.47
C ARG A 460 -10.42 12.63 -10.05
N ARG A 461 -11.34 13.18 -9.25
CA ARG A 461 -12.68 13.57 -9.70
C ARG A 461 -12.71 15.02 -10.17
N ARG A 462 -11.84 15.87 -9.60
CA ARG A 462 -11.68 17.29 -9.97
C ARG A 462 -10.41 17.52 -10.78
N ILE A 463 -9.32 16.85 -10.45
CA ILE A 463 -8.00 17.03 -11.05
C ILE A 463 -7.68 15.84 -11.93
N SER A 464 -7.61 16.06 -13.23
CA SER A 464 -7.27 15.01 -14.21
C SER A 464 -5.82 14.54 -14.07
N PRO A 465 -5.52 13.26 -14.36
CA PRO A 465 -4.15 12.78 -14.53
C PRO A 465 -3.48 13.51 -15.69
N LEU A 466 -2.33 14.15 -15.42
CA LEU A 466 -1.65 15.01 -16.40
C LEU A 466 -0.90 14.19 -17.46
N GLY A 467 -0.96 14.66 -18.68
CA GLY A 467 -0.04 14.25 -19.73
C GLY A 467 1.35 14.87 -19.54
N THR A 468 2.32 14.41 -20.29
CA THR A 468 3.69 14.93 -20.24
C THR A 468 4.31 15.07 -21.63
N ASN A 469 5.33 15.94 -21.76
CA ASN A 469 6.05 16.20 -23.02
C ASN A 469 5.13 16.53 -24.23
N GLY A 470 4.02 17.27 -24.00
CA GLY A 470 3.05 17.64 -25.03
C GLY A 470 1.85 16.69 -25.14
N GLY A 471 1.81 15.61 -24.36
CA GLY A 471 0.63 14.73 -24.27
C GLY A 471 -0.51 15.38 -23.48
N SER A 472 -1.74 15.01 -23.81
CA SER A 472 -2.95 15.51 -23.15
C SER A 472 -3.23 14.80 -21.83
N PRO A 473 -3.95 15.42 -20.87
CA PRO A 473 -4.40 14.74 -19.67
C PRO A 473 -5.40 13.62 -19.99
N GLY A 474 -5.49 12.61 -19.13
CA GLY A 474 -6.57 11.64 -19.13
C GLY A 474 -7.87 12.25 -18.59
N LEU A 475 -9.02 11.61 -18.83
CA LEU A 475 -10.29 12.04 -18.28
C LEU A 475 -10.32 11.77 -16.76
N SER A 476 -10.88 12.72 -16.01
CA SER A 476 -11.18 12.54 -14.57
C SER A 476 -12.18 11.43 -14.32
N GLY A 477 -12.14 10.83 -13.15
CA GLY A 477 -13.14 9.85 -12.72
C GLY A 477 -14.50 10.48 -12.40
N VAL A 478 -15.54 9.63 -12.37
CA VAL A 478 -16.91 10.04 -12.02
C VAL A 478 -17.56 8.97 -11.16
N ASN A 479 -18.29 9.39 -10.13
CA ASN A 479 -19.12 8.52 -9.29
C ASN A 479 -20.59 8.93 -9.50
N LEU A 480 -21.47 7.99 -9.83
CA LEU A 480 -22.89 8.26 -10.11
C LEU A 480 -23.78 7.36 -9.25
N LYS A 481 -24.79 7.97 -8.63
CA LYS A 481 -25.96 7.27 -8.10
C LYS A 481 -27.08 7.33 -9.15
N ILE A 482 -27.66 6.17 -9.48
CA ILE A 482 -28.71 6.03 -10.49
C ILE A 482 -29.96 5.46 -9.82
N SER A 483 -31.07 6.21 -9.87
CA SER A 483 -32.38 5.84 -9.30
C SER A 483 -33.43 5.94 -10.39
N GLY A 484 -33.74 4.83 -11.06
CA GLY A 484 -34.56 4.81 -12.26
C GLY A 484 -33.95 5.63 -13.40
N GLU A 485 -34.63 6.69 -13.86
CA GLU A 485 -34.11 7.60 -14.90
C GLU A 485 -33.26 8.74 -14.34
N LYS A 486 -33.26 8.95 -13.01
CA LYS A 486 -32.50 10.03 -12.37
C LYS A 486 -31.07 9.61 -12.13
N GLN A 487 -30.13 10.48 -12.51
CA GLN A 487 -28.70 10.33 -12.21
C GLN A 487 -28.25 11.51 -11.34
N GLU A 488 -27.44 11.19 -10.32
CA GLU A 488 -26.82 12.14 -9.41
C GLU A 488 -25.31 11.88 -9.37
N THR A 489 -24.51 12.93 -9.56
CA THR A 489 -23.06 12.86 -9.39
C THR A 489 -22.72 12.92 -7.90
N LEU A 490 -22.03 11.89 -7.41
CA LEU A 490 -21.54 11.84 -6.04
C LEU A 490 -20.16 12.48 -5.93
N PRO A 491 -19.83 13.10 -4.78
CA PRO A 491 -18.48 13.61 -4.50
C PRO A 491 -17.40 12.54 -4.56
N SER A 492 -16.14 12.98 -4.58
CA SER A 492 -14.96 12.11 -4.52
C SER A 492 -14.91 11.25 -3.25
N LYS A 493 -15.29 11.83 -2.11
CA LYS A 493 -15.48 11.19 -0.82
C LYS A 493 -16.95 11.26 -0.48
N TRP A 494 -17.54 10.11 -0.32
CA TRP A 494 -18.99 10.05 -0.09
C TRP A 494 -19.35 8.82 0.77
N GLN A 495 -20.37 9.00 1.57
CA GLN A 495 -20.93 7.94 2.40
C GLN A 495 -22.45 8.09 2.47
N GLY A 496 -23.14 6.98 2.38
CA GLY A 496 -24.61 6.94 2.47
C GLY A 496 -25.18 5.60 2.07
N SER A 497 -26.52 5.55 1.95
CA SER A 497 -27.26 4.34 1.65
C SER A 497 -27.76 4.33 0.22
N PHE A 498 -27.76 3.15 -0.37
CA PHE A 498 -28.49 2.85 -1.59
C PHE A 498 -29.68 1.97 -1.26
N LEU A 499 -30.80 2.20 -1.93
CA LEU A 499 -32.01 1.42 -1.81
C LEU A 499 -32.04 0.27 -2.84
N GLU A 500 -32.97 -0.66 -2.66
CA GLU A 500 -33.22 -1.73 -3.64
C GLU A 500 -33.55 -1.15 -5.03
N GLY A 501 -32.90 -1.66 -6.08
CA GLY A 501 -33.04 -1.22 -7.46
C GLY A 501 -32.19 0.03 -7.82
N GLU A 502 -31.58 0.71 -6.86
CA GLU A 502 -30.63 1.78 -7.16
C GLU A 502 -29.29 1.20 -7.62
N LYS A 503 -28.53 1.99 -8.39
CA LYS A 503 -27.22 1.59 -8.91
C LYS A 503 -26.14 2.59 -8.53
N LEU A 504 -24.97 2.06 -8.22
CA LEU A 504 -23.71 2.81 -8.17
C LEU A 504 -22.93 2.53 -9.45
N ARG A 505 -22.54 3.60 -10.16
CA ARG A 505 -21.64 3.53 -11.30
C ARG A 505 -20.39 4.33 -11.01
N ILE A 506 -19.23 3.67 -11.11
CA ILE A 506 -17.91 4.27 -10.96
C ILE A 506 -17.22 4.23 -12.31
N GLU A 507 -16.83 5.38 -12.80
CA GLU A 507 -15.99 5.56 -13.98
C GLU A 507 -14.61 6.00 -13.51
N THR A 508 -13.60 5.13 -13.63
CA THR A 508 -12.26 5.45 -13.12
C THR A 508 -11.50 6.34 -14.10
N PRO A 509 -10.49 7.11 -13.64
CA PRO A 509 -9.73 7.99 -14.51
C PRO A 509 -8.94 7.22 -15.58
N GLY A 510 -8.74 7.86 -16.72
CA GLY A 510 -7.73 7.47 -17.70
C GLY A 510 -6.34 7.94 -17.28
N GLY A 511 -5.27 7.35 -17.84
CA GLY A 511 -3.90 7.85 -17.70
C GLY A 511 -3.59 8.99 -18.66
N GLY A 512 -2.60 9.84 -18.34
CA GLY A 512 -2.13 10.91 -19.22
C GLY A 512 -1.38 10.38 -20.45
N GLY A 513 -1.45 11.11 -21.56
CA GLY A 513 -0.68 10.86 -22.79
C GLY A 513 0.77 11.34 -22.66
N TRP A 514 1.65 10.82 -23.51
CA TRP A 514 3.06 11.19 -23.55
C TRP A 514 3.47 11.66 -24.96
N GLY A 515 4.15 12.78 -25.04
CA GLY A 515 4.64 13.35 -26.30
C GLY A 515 3.56 14.04 -27.16
N GLU A 516 3.97 14.94 -28.03
CA GLU A 516 3.07 15.58 -28.98
C GLU A 516 2.51 14.59 -30.00
N ARG A 517 1.24 14.70 -30.31
CA ARG A 517 0.60 13.89 -31.35
C ARG A 517 1.16 14.30 -32.74
N ASN A 518 1.73 13.39 -33.47
CA ASN A 518 2.10 13.64 -34.88
C ASN A 518 0.82 13.91 -35.66
N ASN A 519 0.71 15.12 -36.24
CA ASN A 519 -0.43 15.54 -37.09
C ASN A 519 -0.52 14.79 -38.44
N LEU A 520 0.19 13.66 -38.60
CA LEU A 520 0.21 12.87 -39.83
C LEU A 520 -0.81 11.74 -39.87
N ASP A 521 -1.56 11.50 -38.76
CA ASP A 521 -2.54 10.42 -38.66
C ASP A 521 -3.99 10.95 -38.52
N SER A 522 -4.36 11.99 -39.24
CA SER A 522 -5.75 12.48 -39.36
C SER A 522 -6.44 11.99 -40.63
#